data_480828016525135163e0818bda507c53
#
_entry.id   480828016525135163e0818bda507c53
#
_cell.length_a   1.000
_cell.length_b   1.000
_cell.length_c   1.000
_cell.angle_alpha   90.00
_cell.angle_beta   90.00
_cell.angle_gamma   90.00
#
_symmetry.space_group_name_H-M   'P 1'
#
loop_
_entity.id
_entity.type
_entity.pdbx_description
1 polymer ?
#
loop_
_entity_poly.entity_id
_entity_poly.type
_entity_poly.pdbx_seq_one_letter_code
_entity_poly.pdbx_strand_id
1 'polypeptide(L)'
;SQDTLRFIREHRRDDVRSLALQARRYPSVDMPAAITQISGWQIAKEKIPAWAENEHILYPAHLSLEQCSSQATAQYKAEIITNLLHTEQEHPAQDSTPASAGTFTDLTGGFGIDCAYLSSRFGHATYVERQETLCQIAAHNFPVLGLNHISVCHADSVCHLQEMEPVDCIFI
;
A
#
# COMPACT_ATOMS: atom_id res chain seq x y z
N SER A 1 13.28 14.90 10.88
CA SER A 1 13.69 16.32 10.90
C SER A 1 13.63 16.91 9.48
N GLN A 2 13.60 18.26 9.37
CA GLN A 2 13.63 18.92 8.04
C GLN A 2 14.94 18.63 7.29
N ASP A 3 16.05 18.52 8.01
CA ASP A 3 17.34 18.17 7.42
C ASP A 3 17.32 16.77 6.79
N THR A 4 16.69 15.82 7.47
CA THR A 4 16.51 14.45 6.92
C THR A 4 15.67 14.46 5.64
N LEU A 5 14.57 15.20 5.60
CA LEU A 5 13.72 15.29 4.41
C LEU A 5 14.43 15.96 3.23
N ARG A 6 15.21 17.02 3.50
CA ARG A 6 16.03 17.68 2.48
C ARG A 6 17.09 16.72 1.94
N PHE A 7 17.80 16.01 2.82
CA PHE A 7 18.80 15.02 2.45
C PHE A 7 18.21 13.92 1.54
N ILE A 8 17.05 13.37 1.89
CA ILE A 8 16.36 12.35 1.07
C ILE A 8 16.09 12.88 -0.34
N ARG A 9 15.58 14.11 -0.48
CA ARG A 9 15.29 14.70 -1.81
C ARG A 9 16.54 14.92 -2.65
N GLU A 10 17.61 15.43 -2.04
CA GLU A 10 18.87 15.73 -2.72
C GLU A 10 19.62 14.49 -3.17
N HIS A 11 19.54 13.40 -2.36
CA HIS A 11 20.33 12.19 -2.54
C HIS A 11 19.51 10.96 -3.01
N ARG A 12 18.25 11.12 -3.39
CA ARG A 12 17.38 9.98 -3.72
C ARG A 12 17.86 9.11 -4.91
N ARG A 13 18.80 9.60 -5.70
CA ARG A 13 19.39 8.87 -6.85
C ARG A 13 20.80 8.35 -6.58
N ASP A 14 21.37 8.67 -5.44
CA ASP A 14 22.72 8.29 -5.09
C ASP A 14 22.79 6.84 -4.61
N ASP A 15 23.99 6.25 -4.65
CA ASP A 15 24.21 4.91 -4.13
C ASP A 15 24.04 4.87 -2.61
N VAL A 16 23.07 4.09 -2.15
CA VAL A 16 22.66 3.97 -0.75
C VAL A 16 23.82 3.50 0.15
N ARG A 17 24.68 2.61 -0.36
CA ARG A 17 25.82 2.10 0.41
C ARG A 17 26.86 3.20 0.64
N SER A 18 27.12 3.99 -0.39
CA SER A 18 28.03 5.14 -0.30
C SER A 18 27.51 6.19 0.66
N LEU A 19 26.19 6.46 0.68
CA LEU A 19 25.56 7.39 1.64
C LEU A 19 25.71 6.88 3.08
N ALA A 20 25.46 5.60 3.33
CA ALA A 20 25.60 4.99 4.66
C ALA A 20 27.03 5.17 5.22
N LEU A 21 28.05 5.01 4.41
CA LEU A 21 29.47 5.20 4.81
C LEU A 21 29.78 6.65 5.16
N GLN A 22 29.01 7.62 4.64
CA GLN A 22 29.21 9.04 4.86
C GLN A 22 28.37 9.59 6.04
N ALA A 23 27.66 8.75 6.79
CA ALA A 23 26.75 9.17 7.85
C ALA A 23 27.35 10.20 8.84
N ARG A 24 28.64 10.06 9.18
CA ARG A 24 29.33 11.00 10.08
C ARG A 24 29.45 12.43 9.58
N ARG A 25 29.28 12.65 8.27
CA ARG A 25 29.32 14.01 7.65
C ARG A 25 28.00 14.76 7.83
N TYR A 26 26.93 14.07 8.19
CA TYR A 26 25.58 14.61 8.28
C TYR A 26 24.95 14.35 9.66
N PRO A 27 25.50 14.98 10.74
CA PRO A 27 25.11 14.70 12.11
C PRO A 27 23.66 15.08 12.45
N SER A 28 23.03 16.00 11.68
CA SER A 28 21.63 16.41 11.85
C SER A 28 20.63 15.53 11.09
N VAL A 29 21.13 14.57 10.27
CA VAL A 29 20.30 13.67 9.47
C VAL A 29 20.11 12.34 10.19
N ASP A 30 18.86 11.90 10.33
CA ASP A 30 18.54 10.53 10.69
C ASP A 30 18.89 9.61 9.50
N MET A 31 20.15 9.19 9.47
CA MET A 31 20.70 8.43 8.35
C MET A 31 20.01 7.09 8.13
N PRO A 32 19.68 6.28 9.16
CA PRO A 32 18.93 5.05 8.98
C PRO A 32 17.56 5.28 8.30
N ALA A 33 16.81 6.28 8.76
CA ALA A 33 15.53 6.64 8.15
C ALA A 33 15.72 7.15 6.72
N ALA A 34 16.72 8.01 6.46
CA ALA A 34 17.01 8.52 5.13
C ALA A 34 17.34 7.39 4.14
N ILE A 35 18.21 6.46 4.54
CA ILE A 35 18.61 5.31 3.73
C ILE A 35 17.39 4.44 3.39
N THR A 36 16.51 4.16 4.37
CA THR A 36 15.29 3.39 4.13
C THR A 36 14.39 4.06 3.09
N GLN A 37 14.16 5.38 3.20
CA GLN A 37 13.32 6.12 2.27
C GLN A 37 13.95 6.23 0.87
N ILE A 38 15.25 6.47 0.77
CA ILE A 38 15.98 6.55 -0.52
C ILE A 38 15.94 5.18 -1.22
N SER A 39 16.31 4.10 -0.52
CA SER A 39 16.26 2.74 -1.06
C SER A 39 14.83 2.36 -1.48
N GLY A 40 13.85 2.68 -0.64
CA GLY A 40 12.45 2.43 -0.93
C GLY A 40 11.98 3.13 -2.20
N TRP A 41 12.31 4.41 -2.36
CA TRP A 41 11.98 5.18 -3.56
C TRP A 41 12.65 4.60 -4.83
N GLN A 42 13.92 4.17 -4.72
CA GLN A 42 14.66 3.58 -5.86
C GLN A 42 13.99 2.30 -6.36
N ILE A 43 13.54 1.42 -5.46
CA ILE A 43 12.78 0.22 -5.80
C ILE A 43 11.40 0.58 -6.37
N ALA A 44 10.69 1.48 -5.70
CA ALA A 44 9.34 1.88 -6.06
C ALA A 44 9.28 2.51 -7.46
N LYS A 45 10.28 3.31 -7.84
CA LYS A 45 10.36 3.94 -9.15
C LYS A 45 10.23 2.94 -10.31
N GLU A 46 10.73 1.73 -10.14
CA GLU A 46 10.66 0.67 -11.17
C GLU A 46 9.44 -0.23 -10.96
N LYS A 47 9.11 -0.53 -9.71
CA LYS A 47 8.09 -1.53 -9.37
C LYS A 47 6.68 -0.96 -9.28
N ILE A 48 6.54 0.27 -8.77
CA ILE A 48 5.27 0.97 -8.51
C ILE A 48 5.41 2.47 -8.86
N PRO A 49 5.70 2.80 -10.12
CA PRO A 49 6.07 4.17 -10.54
C PRO A 49 5.03 5.22 -10.14
N ALA A 50 3.74 4.93 -10.20
CA ALA A 50 2.70 5.88 -9.80
C ALA A 50 2.82 6.33 -8.32
N TRP A 51 3.25 5.44 -7.43
CA TRP A 51 3.50 5.81 -6.04
C TRP A 51 4.80 6.61 -5.88
N ALA A 52 5.84 6.27 -6.66
CA ALA A 52 7.13 6.95 -6.60
C ALA A 52 7.08 8.41 -7.11
N GLU A 53 6.05 8.80 -7.86
CA GLU A 53 5.80 10.18 -8.28
C GLU A 53 5.33 11.08 -7.12
N ASN A 54 4.74 10.49 -6.08
CA ASN A 54 4.28 11.23 -4.92
C ASN A 54 5.39 11.32 -3.85
N GLU A 55 5.87 12.53 -3.58
CA GLU A 55 6.99 12.78 -2.64
C GLU A 55 6.63 12.53 -1.16
N HIS A 56 5.34 12.34 -0.85
CA HIS A 56 4.85 12.12 0.51
C HIS A 56 4.70 10.64 0.88
N ILE A 57 4.98 9.71 -0.03
CA ILE A 57 4.92 8.28 0.24
C ILE A 57 6.03 7.89 1.24
N LEU A 58 5.63 7.14 2.27
CA LEU A 58 6.53 6.48 3.18
C LEU A 58 6.81 5.04 2.71
N TYR A 59 8.07 4.67 2.68
CA TYR A 59 8.52 3.35 2.27
C TYR A 59 8.89 2.49 3.47
N PRO A 60 8.49 1.21 3.50
CA PRO A 60 8.88 0.26 4.53
C PRO A 60 10.33 -0.20 4.35
N ALA A 61 10.79 -1.04 5.27
CA ALA A 61 12.05 -1.75 5.10
C ALA A 61 12.08 -2.54 3.79
N HIS A 62 13.26 -2.68 3.20
CA HIS A 62 13.54 -3.23 1.88
C HIS A 62 12.78 -4.53 1.55
N LEU A 63 12.75 -5.50 2.48
CA LEU A 63 12.12 -6.80 2.27
C LEU A 63 10.62 -6.69 1.93
N SER A 64 9.87 -5.83 2.61
CA SER A 64 8.44 -5.66 2.36
C SER A 64 8.16 -5.07 0.97
N LEU A 65 9.05 -4.20 0.47
CA LEU A 65 8.97 -3.67 -0.89
C LEU A 65 9.32 -4.72 -1.95
N GLU A 66 10.28 -5.58 -1.69
CA GLU A 66 10.62 -6.66 -2.64
C GLU A 66 9.49 -7.67 -2.78
N GLN A 67 8.81 -7.98 -1.69
CA GLN A 67 7.72 -8.97 -1.66
C GLN A 67 6.37 -8.44 -2.14
N CYS A 68 6.15 -7.12 -2.19
CA CYS A 68 4.89 -6.57 -2.67
C CYS A 68 4.71 -6.80 -4.19
N SER A 69 3.48 -6.76 -4.66
CA SER A 69 3.16 -6.79 -6.09
C SER A 69 3.76 -5.60 -6.83
N SER A 70 4.10 -5.80 -8.11
CA SER A 70 4.35 -4.66 -9.00
C SER A 70 3.03 -3.95 -9.32
N GLN A 71 3.12 -2.70 -9.75
CA GLN A 71 1.96 -1.93 -10.21
C GLN A 71 1.18 -2.68 -11.30
N ALA A 72 1.87 -3.23 -12.30
CA ALA A 72 1.23 -3.98 -13.37
C ALA A 72 0.51 -5.25 -12.85
N THR A 73 1.12 -5.96 -11.89
CA THR A 73 0.50 -7.14 -11.27
C THR A 73 -0.76 -6.77 -10.49
N ALA A 74 -0.71 -5.69 -9.70
CA ALA A 74 -1.86 -5.24 -8.91
C ALA A 74 -3.00 -4.74 -9.82
N GLN A 75 -2.68 -4.03 -10.90
CA GLN A 75 -3.65 -3.60 -11.90
C GLN A 75 -4.33 -4.80 -12.59
N TYR A 76 -3.55 -5.80 -12.99
CA TYR A 76 -4.08 -7.03 -13.58
C TYR A 76 -5.04 -7.78 -12.62
N LYS A 77 -4.66 -7.89 -11.33
CA LYS A 77 -5.55 -8.47 -10.32
C LYS A 77 -6.87 -7.68 -10.20
N ALA A 78 -6.79 -6.34 -10.23
CA ALA A 78 -7.98 -5.48 -10.18
C ALA A 78 -8.89 -5.67 -11.41
N GLU A 79 -8.32 -5.89 -12.60
CA GLU A 79 -9.09 -6.21 -13.81
C GLU A 79 -9.81 -7.57 -13.69
N ILE A 80 -9.13 -8.59 -13.13
CA ILE A 80 -9.77 -9.89 -12.88
C ILE A 80 -10.99 -9.73 -11.97
N ILE A 81 -10.85 -9.02 -10.83
CA ILE A 81 -11.96 -8.79 -9.91
C ILE A 81 -13.10 -8.04 -10.62
N THR A 82 -12.78 -7.03 -11.43
CA THR A 82 -13.78 -6.30 -12.20
C THR A 82 -14.60 -7.24 -13.10
N ASN A 83 -13.92 -8.12 -13.83
CA ASN A 83 -14.59 -9.07 -14.73
C ASN A 83 -15.47 -10.07 -13.97
N LEU A 84 -15.02 -10.55 -12.81
CA LEU A 84 -15.80 -11.45 -11.96
C LEU A 84 -17.08 -10.75 -11.45
N LEU A 85 -16.98 -9.54 -10.96
CA LEU A 85 -18.11 -8.75 -10.47
C LEU A 85 -19.14 -8.45 -11.59
N HIS A 86 -18.68 -8.20 -12.82
CA HIS A 86 -19.58 -8.00 -13.96
C HIS A 86 -20.31 -9.27 -14.39
N THR A 87 -19.67 -10.43 -14.29
CA THR A 87 -20.29 -11.73 -14.65
C THR A 87 -21.45 -12.07 -13.70
N GLU A 88 -21.37 -11.68 -12.44
CA GLU A 88 -22.46 -11.89 -11.47
C GLU A 88 -23.66 -10.96 -11.69
N GLN A 89 -23.47 -9.79 -12.33
CA GLN A 89 -24.55 -8.84 -12.62
C GLN A 89 -25.40 -9.21 -13.85
N GLU A 90 -25.00 -10.17 -14.67
CA GLU A 90 -25.81 -10.65 -15.81
C GLU A 90 -27.06 -11.47 -15.40
N HIS A 91 -27.20 -11.80 -14.09
CA HIS A 91 -28.43 -12.37 -13.52
C HIS A 91 -28.95 -11.47 -12.37
N PRO A 92 -29.56 -10.29 -12.68
CA PRO A 92 -30.09 -9.44 -11.63
C PRO A 92 -31.29 -10.14 -10.97
N ALA A 93 -31.16 -10.46 -9.71
CA ALA A 93 -32.32 -10.69 -8.87
C ALA A 93 -33.18 -9.42 -8.87
N GLN A 94 -34.50 -9.55 -9.01
CA GLN A 94 -35.48 -8.50 -9.31
C GLN A 94 -35.63 -7.38 -8.24
N ASP A 95 -34.68 -7.21 -7.31
CA ASP A 95 -34.75 -6.25 -6.19
C ASP A 95 -33.42 -5.51 -6.00
N SER A 96 -32.80 -5.02 -7.08
CA SER A 96 -31.59 -4.22 -6.97
C SER A 96 -31.94 -2.76 -6.70
N THR A 97 -31.95 -2.35 -5.43
CA THR A 97 -31.51 -1.01 -5.01
C THR A 97 -30.18 -0.66 -5.70
N PRO A 98 -29.93 0.62 -6.07
CA PRO A 98 -28.66 1.01 -6.70
C PRO A 98 -27.52 0.49 -5.84
N ALA A 99 -26.63 -0.31 -6.44
CA ALA A 99 -25.57 -1.03 -5.78
C ALA A 99 -24.85 -0.11 -4.79
N SER A 100 -25.05 -0.38 -3.48
CA SER A 100 -24.10 0.11 -2.48
C SER A 100 -22.74 -0.42 -2.96
N ALA A 101 -21.80 0.48 -3.22
CA ALA A 101 -20.48 0.08 -3.65
C ALA A 101 -19.97 -0.99 -2.67
N GLY A 102 -19.76 -2.22 -3.15
CA GLY A 102 -19.50 -3.41 -2.32
C GLY A 102 -18.34 -3.24 -1.33
N THR A 103 -18.14 -4.24 -0.51
CA THR A 103 -17.12 -4.29 0.56
C THR A 103 -15.99 -5.25 0.19
N PHE A 104 -14.76 -4.87 0.54
CA PHE A 104 -13.55 -5.62 0.22
C PHE A 104 -12.67 -5.75 1.46
N THR A 105 -12.05 -6.91 1.65
CA THR A 105 -11.05 -7.11 2.70
C THR A 105 -9.80 -7.76 2.14
N ASP A 106 -8.65 -7.08 2.32
CA ASP A 106 -7.32 -7.64 2.09
C ASP A 106 -6.75 -8.16 3.42
N LEU A 107 -6.64 -9.48 3.55
CA LEU A 107 -6.11 -10.15 4.74
C LEU A 107 -4.58 -10.28 4.75
N THR A 108 -3.91 -9.80 3.71
CA THR A 108 -2.45 -9.92 3.53
C THR A 108 -1.78 -8.60 3.22
N GLY A 109 -2.23 -7.55 3.86
CA GLY A 109 -1.99 -6.13 3.57
C GLY A 109 -0.59 -5.74 3.09
N GLY A 110 0.47 -6.17 3.79
CA GLY A 110 1.85 -5.90 3.42
C GLY A 110 2.14 -4.41 3.21
N PHE A 111 2.74 -4.02 2.08
CA PHE A 111 2.93 -2.60 1.75
C PHE A 111 1.64 -1.92 1.26
N GLY A 112 0.57 -2.68 0.99
CA GLY A 112 -0.75 -2.15 0.64
C GLY A 112 -0.98 -1.93 -0.86
N ILE A 113 -0.10 -2.41 -1.73
CA ILE A 113 -0.22 -2.20 -3.18
C ILE A 113 -1.46 -2.91 -3.74
N ASP A 114 -1.62 -4.20 -3.43
CA ASP A 114 -2.79 -4.96 -3.88
C ASP A 114 -4.07 -4.32 -3.33
N CYS A 115 -4.13 -4.04 -2.03
CA CYS A 115 -5.28 -3.37 -1.41
C CYS A 115 -5.65 -2.06 -2.12
N ALA A 116 -4.66 -1.22 -2.42
CA ALA A 116 -4.88 0.08 -3.07
C ALA A 116 -5.51 -0.04 -4.46
N TYR A 117 -5.05 -1.00 -5.28
CA TYR A 117 -5.57 -1.18 -6.64
C TYR A 117 -6.90 -1.92 -6.67
N LEU A 118 -7.06 -2.98 -5.86
CA LEU A 118 -8.27 -3.80 -5.82
C LEU A 118 -9.45 -3.02 -5.21
N SER A 119 -9.20 -2.25 -4.15
CA SER A 119 -10.23 -1.47 -3.45
C SER A 119 -10.93 -0.42 -4.32
N SER A 120 -10.33 -0.03 -5.45
CA SER A 120 -10.91 0.96 -6.38
C SER A 120 -12.28 0.54 -6.97
N ARG A 121 -12.67 -0.71 -6.81
CA ARG A 121 -13.95 -1.28 -7.27
C ARG A 121 -15.02 -1.37 -6.19
N PHE A 122 -14.67 -0.98 -4.96
CA PHE A 122 -15.53 -1.11 -3.78
C PHE A 122 -15.74 0.24 -3.12
N GLY A 123 -16.86 0.40 -2.44
CA GLY A 123 -17.16 1.62 -1.69
C GLY A 123 -16.42 1.69 -0.37
N HIS A 124 -16.10 0.53 0.19
CA HIS A 124 -15.32 0.42 1.42
C HIS A 124 -14.36 -0.77 1.32
N ALA A 125 -13.15 -0.57 1.82
CA ALA A 125 -12.15 -1.62 1.91
C ALA A 125 -11.51 -1.67 3.30
N THR A 126 -11.15 -2.88 3.73
CA THR A 126 -10.39 -3.12 4.96
C THR A 126 -9.03 -3.73 4.59
N TYR A 127 -7.97 -3.05 4.97
CA TYR A 127 -6.60 -3.54 4.90
C TYR A 127 -6.23 -4.15 6.26
N VAL A 128 -5.83 -5.42 6.28
CA VAL A 128 -5.45 -6.16 7.50
C VAL A 128 -3.98 -6.54 7.44
N GLU A 129 -3.23 -6.17 8.47
CA GLU A 129 -1.81 -6.46 8.58
C GLU A 129 -1.40 -6.63 10.06
N ARG A 130 -0.57 -7.61 10.34
CA ARG A 130 -0.10 -7.93 11.70
C ARG A 130 1.09 -7.10 12.16
N GLN A 131 1.84 -6.49 11.23
CA GLN A 131 2.99 -5.67 11.55
C GLN A 131 2.57 -4.22 11.75
N GLU A 132 2.65 -3.74 12.98
CA GLU A 132 2.26 -2.37 13.34
C GLU A 132 2.92 -1.30 12.46
N THR A 133 4.21 -1.47 12.14
CA THR A 133 4.95 -0.54 11.29
C THR A 133 4.34 -0.43 9.89
N LEU A 134 3.91 -1.55 9.29
CA LEU A 134 3.24 -1.55 7.98
C LEU A 134 1.86 -0.91 8.07
N CYS A 135 1.11 -1.15 9.15
CA CYS A 135 -0.17 -0.48 9.40
C CYS A 135 0.00 1.05 9.50
N GLN A 136 1.03 1.53 10.20
CA GLN A 136 1.33 2.96 10.31
C GLN A 136 1.68 3.58 8.95
N ILE A 137 2.47 2.89 8.14
CA ILE A 137 2.82 3.30 6.77
C ILE A 137 1.57 3.33 5.88
N ALA A 138 0.73 2.30 5.92
CA ALA A 138 -0.51 2.22 5.16
C ALA A 138 -1.49 3.33 5.56
N ALA A 139 -1.67 3.57 6.87
CA ALA A 139 -2.52 4.64 7.40
C ALA A 139 -2.06 6.04 6.98
N HIS A 140 -0.76 6.23 6.72
CA HIS A 140 -0.22 7.46 6.13
C HIS A 140 -0.41 7.49 4.60
N ASN A 141 -0.06 6.42 3.90
CA ASN A 141 0.01 6.40 2.44
C ASN A 141 -1.38 6.43 1.77
N PHE A 142 -2.37 5.71 2.29
CA PHE A 142 -3.69 5.66 1.68
C PHE A 142 -4.35 7.05 1.56
N PRO A 143 -4.42 7.88 2.61
CA PRO A 143 -4.93 9.25 2.47
C PRO A 143 -4.11 10.12 1.50
N VAL A 144 -2.77 9.98 1.51
CA VAL A 144 -1.86 10.70 0.58
C VAL A 144 -2.13 10.35 -0.87
N LEU A 145 -2.61 9.13 -1.13
CA LEU A 145 -3.01 8.64 -2.46
C LEU A 145 -4.51 8.90 -2.77
N GLY A 146 -5.24 9.54 -1.86
CA GLY A 146 -6.68 9.79 -2.02
C GLY A 146 -7.57 8.57 -1.77
N LEU A 147 -7.03 7.50 -1.19
CA LEU A 147 -7.74 6.24 -0.91
C LEU A 147 -8.43 6.25 0.46
N ASN A 148 -9.28 7.26 0.69
CA ASN A 148 -9.93 7.49 2.00
C ASN A 148 -11.00 6.45 2.35
N HIS A 149 -11.38 5.59 1.43
CA HIS A 149 -12.34 4.50 1.62
C HIS A 149 -11.70 3.23 2.18
N ILE A 150 -10.38 3.21 2.39
CA ILE A 150 -9.64 2.08 2.96
C ILE A 150 -9.44 2.31 4.45
N SER A 151 -9.95 1.40 5.27
CA SER A 151 -9.69 1.33 6.72
C SER A 151 -8.50 0.41 7.00
N VAL A 152 -7.59 0.85 7.88
CA VAL A 152 -6.43 0.05 8.29
C VAL A 152 -6.75 -0.68 9.60
N CYS A 153 -6.62 -1.99 9.60
CA CYS A 153 -6.80 -2.87 10.75
C CYS A 153 -5.48 -3.56 11.12
N HIS A 154 -4.96 -3.27 12.31
CA HIS A 154 -3.80 -3.96 12.87
C HIS A 154 -4.27 -5.24 13.56
N ALA A 155 -4.22 -6.38 12.86
CA ALA A 155 -4.68 -7.66 13.37
C ALA A 155 -3.96 -8.83 12.69
N ASP A 156 -4.04 -10.00 13.34
CA ASP A 156 -3.75 -11.27 12.67
C ASP A 156 -4.88 -11.61 11.69
N SER A 157 -4.54 -12.06 10.49
CA SER A 157 -5.50 -12.36 9.41
C SER A 157 -6.54 -13.40 9.81
N VAL A 158 -6.13 -14.45 10.53
CA VAL A 158 -7.02 -15.54 10.94
C VAL A 158 -7.98 -15.06 12.01
N CYS A 159 -7.48 -14.32 13.00
CA CYS A 159 -8.33 -13.73 14.03
C CYS A 159 -9.33 -12.76 13.42
N HIS A 160 -8.89 -11.89 12.53
CA HIS A 160 -9.78 -10.94 11.85
C HIS A 160 -10.86 -11.65 11.03
N LEU A 161 -10.49 -12.68 10.26
CA LEU A 161 -11.43 -13.46 9.45
C LEU A 161 -12.53 -14.14 10.29
N GLN A 162 -12.20 -14.56 11.52
CA GLN A 162 -13.16 -15.20 12.43
C GLN A 162 -14.18 -14.24 13.04
N GLU A 163 -13.82 -12.96 13.14
CA GLU A 163 -14.61 -11.94 13.84
C GLU A 163 -15.29 -10.93 12.89
N MET A 164 -14.84 -10.85 11.62
CA MET A 164 -15.35 -9.87 10.66
C MET A 164 -16.76 -10.23 10.18
N GLU A 165 -17.54 -9.21 9.88
CA GLU A 165 -18.80 -9.38 9.16
C GLU A 165 -18.56 -9.86 7.72
N PRO A 166 -19.55 -10.52 7.09
CA PRO A 166 -19.46 -10.93 5.70
C PRO A 166 -19.17 -9.73 4.76
N VAL A 167 -18.29 -9.95 3.79
CA VAL A 167 -17.94 -8.96 2.77
C VAL A 167 -18.08 -9.56 1.37
N ASP A 168 -18.20 -8.70 0.35
CA ASP A 168 -18.42 -9.14 -1.03
C ASP A 168 -17.17 -9.76 -1.66
N CYS A 169 -15.98 -9.35 -1.22
CA CYS A 169 -14.72 -9.88 -1.75
C CYS A 169 -13.64 -9.93 -0.66
N ILE A 170 -12.92 -11.06 -0.60
CA ILE A 170 -11.73 -11.25 0.25
C ILE A 170 -10.53 -11.53 -0.66
N PHE A 171 -9.42 -10.86 -0.38
CA PHE A 171 -8.11 -11.12 -0.97
C PHE A 171 -7.15 -11.72 0.08
N ILE A 172 -6.38 -12.75 -0.33
CA ILE A 172 -5.41 -13.47 0.49
C ILE A 172 -4.15 -13.82 -0.32
#